data_be8e771a6a3269015ad7990f642c1cb9
#
_entry.id   be8e771a6a3269015ad7990f642c1cb9
#
_cell.length_a   1.000
_cell.length_b   1.000
_cell.length_c   1.000
_cell.angle_alpha   90.00
_cell.angle_beta   90.00
_cell.angle_gamma   90.00
#
_symmetry.space_group_name_H-M   'P 1'
#
loop_
_entity.id
_entity.type
_entity.pdbx_description
1 polymer ?
#
loop_
_entity_poly.entity_id
_entity_poly.type
_entity_poly.pdbx_seq_one_letter_code
_entity_poly.pdbx_strand_id
1 'polypeptide(L)'
;MSLSADDARLITLRAQGFVGTEGRRGGVPAMLRRLGAVQLDTISVLARSHELVAYARLGPVPRDRIERAYWHPRRPAAFEYWSHAACVLPVEEWPYYAFRRRALRARGRRWHQSHQGTCAEVVARLRAEGPLTATQLGGAKNGGAWWDWSDTKIAVEWLLDVGDVVCVRREGWRRVYDLPERALPAGLLGHDPTDAECLAHLAASAARSLGVVTRADLIDYHRLRELASPDISHAELVDEAAEAAGLTPVAVGPATAGGHSSPARSGITMGWADPAALALAAAGAGGRHRVTLLSPFDSLVWDRKRTRRMFGFDHSLEAYVPKAKRVHGYFAMPLLAGGRLVGRVDPVRQGQTLVARQLSLASAAATPAMARALRDAAGWVGCSAVAVERVDPPHLAGRLMTALS
;
A
#
# COMPACT_ATOMS: atom_id res chain seq x y z
N MET A 1 20.14 -8.35 -18.56
CA MET A 1 19.13 -7.97 -19.60
C MET A 1 18.97 -6.45 -19.61
N SER A 2 18.74 -5.81 -20.78
CA SER A 2 18.49 -4.38 -20.87
C SER A 2 17.01 -4.12 -21.16
N LEU A 3 16.42 -3.14 -20.47
CA LEU A 3 15.03 -2.70 -20.63
C LEU A 3 15.01 -1.21 -20.94
N SER A 4 14.10 -0.76 -21.80
CA SER A 4 13.78 0.65 -21.88
C SER A 4 12.98 1.12 -20.63
N ALA A 5 12.96 2.41 -20.36
CA ALA A 5 12.13 2.95 -19.28
C ALA A 5 10.63 2.70 -19.51
N ASP A 6 10.19 2.68 -20.77
CA ASP A 6 8.80 2.40 -21.12
C ASP A 6 8.44 0.91 -20.89
N ASP A 7 9.36 -0.02 -21.22
CA ASP A 7 9.18 -1.44 -20.91
C ASP A 7 9.10 -1.67 -19.40
N ALA A 8 10.05 -1.10 -18.65
CA ALA A 8 10.06 -1.22 -17.20
C ALA A 8 8.76 -0.67 -16.56
N ARG A 9 8.23 0.44 -17.08
CA ARG A 9 6.96 1.00 -16.63
C ARG A 9 5.77 0.11 -16.99
N LEU A 10 5.72 -0.44 -18.21
CA LEU A 10 4.66 -1.35 -18.63
C LEU A 10 4.66 -2.63 -17.79
N ILE A 11 5.84 -3.20 -17.53
CA ILE A 11 6.02 -4.37 -16.63
C ILE A 11 5.49 -4.04 -15.24
N THR A 12 5.87 -2.89 -14.68
CA THR A 12 5.39 -2.43 -13.37
C THR A 12 3.88 -2.29 -13.33
N LEU A 13 3.26 -1.64 -14.31
CA LEU A 13 1.81 -1.44 -14.36
C LEU A 13 1.05 -2.76 -14.48
N ARG A 14 1.60 -3.72 -15.22
CA ARG A 14 1.02 -5.06 -15.35
C ARG A 14 1.14 -5.84 -14.04
N ALA A 15 2.31 -5.84 -13.41
CA ALA A 15 2.54 -6.45 -12.10
C ALA A 15 1.57 -5.90 -11.05
N GLN A 16 1.32 -4.59 -11.07
CA GLN A 16 0.38 -3.90 -10.19
C GLN A 16 -1.12 -4.08 -10.57
N GLY A 17 -1.43 -4.79 -11.66
CA GLY A 17 -2.82 -5.07 -12.07
C GLY A 17 -3.54 -3.93 -12.79
N PHE A 18 -2.81 -2.97 -13.37
CA PHE A 18 -3.40 -1.83 -14.10
C PHE A 18 -3.48 -2.02 -15.60
N VAL A 19 -2.99 -3.14 -16.14
CA VAL A 19 -3.03 -3.48 -17.57
C VAL A 19 -3.76 -4.79 -17.78
N GLY A 20 -4.65 -4.83 -18.77
CA GLY A 20 -5.46 -6.01 -19.10
C GLY A 20 -6.56 -6.31 -18.10
N THR A 21 -7.15 -7.50 -18.20
CA THR A 21 -8.26 -7.99 -17.35
C THR A 21 -7.79 -8.92 -16.24
N GLU A 22 -6.58 -9.46 -16.36
CA GLU A 22 -6.02 -10.46 -15.44
C GLU A 22 -5.90 -9.93 -14.00
N GLY A 23 -5.61 -8.64 -13.85
CA GLY A 23 -5.54 -7.98 -12.55
C GLY A 23 -6.84 -8.01 -11.75
N ARG A 24 -7.98 -8.32 -12.38
CA ARG A 24 -9.30 -8.37 -11.75
C ARG A 24 -9.76 -9.78 -11.37
N ARG A 25 -9.11 -10.81 -11.90
CA ARG A 25 -9.45 -12.19 -11.62
C ARG A 25 -9.20 -12.51 -10.15
N GLY A 26 -10.12 -13.22 -9.51
CA GLY A 26 -10.04 -13.60 -8.10
C GLY A 26 -10.33 -12.48 -7.10
N GLY A 27 -10.68 -11.27 -7.55
CA GLY A 27 -11.16 -10.17 -6.70
C GLY A 27 -10.12 -9.67 -5.69
N VAL A 28 -10.61 -9.19 -4.54
CA VAL A 28 -9.76 -8.57 -3.49
C VAL A 28 -8.68 -9.50 -2.94
N PRO A 29 -8.94 -10.79 -2.64
CA PRO A 29 -7.90 -11.68 -2.14
C PRO A 29 -6.77 -11.92 -3.15
N ALA A 30 -7.09 -12.07 -4.43
CA ALA A 30 -6.07 -12.24 -5.47
C ALA A 30 -5.28 -10.95 -5.70
N MET A 31 -5.93 -9.79 -5.64
CA MET A 31 -5.27 -8.50 -5.68
C MET A 31 -4.30 -8.35 -4.49
N LEU A 32 -4.73 -8.70 -3.28
CA LEU A 32 -3.88 -8.63 -2.08
C LEU A 32 -2.64 -9.52 -2.23
N ARG A 33 -2.78 -10.77 -2.68
CA ARG A 33 -1.65 -11.68 -2.95
C ARG A 33 -0.70 -11.15 -4.01
N ARG A 34 -1.24 -10.50 -5.05
CA ARG A 34 -0.45 -9.84 -6.10
C ARG A 34 0.40 -8.70 -5.53
N LEU A 35 -0.19 -7.88 -4.67
CA LEU A 35 0.48 -6.71 -4.08
C LEU A 35 1.36 -7.09 -2.87
N GLY A 36 1.11 -8.20 -2.20
CA GLY A 36 1.81 -8.60 -0.98
C GLY A 36 1.56 -7.70 0.22
N ALA A 37 1.22 -6.43 0.02
CA ALA A 37 0.90 -5.47 1.09
C ALA A 37 -0.03 -4.37 0.58
N VAL A 38 -1.01 -3.99 1.41
CA VAL A 38 -1.92 -2.85 1.18
C VAL A 38 -1.92 -1.97 2.43
N GLN A 39 -1.45 -0.73 2.29
CA GLN A 39 -1.32 0.18 3.43
C GLN A 39 -2.68 0.59 4.00
N LEU A 40 -2.78 0.54 5.31
CA LEU A 40 -3.86 1.09 6.12
C LEU A 40 -3.52 2.50 6.58
N ASP A 41 -4.50 3.40 6.52
CA ASP A 41 -4.35 4.75 7.04
C ASP A 41 -5.65 5.25 7.67
N THR A 42 -5.52 6.15 8.64
CA THR A 42 -6.67 6.78 9.32
C THR A 42 -7.33 7.85 8.46
N ILE A 43 -6.61 8.44 7.50
CA ILE A 43 -7.16 9.43 6.58
C ILE A 43 -8.19 8.77 5.68
N SER A 44 -9.41 9.31 5.70
CA SER A 44 -10.54 8.83 4.90
C SER A 44 -11.22 10.02 4.24
N VAL A 45 -10.85 10.32 3.00
CA VAL A 45 -11.39 11.47 2.24
C VAL A 45 -12.58 11.04 1.38
N LEU A 46 -12.40 10.14 0.44
CA LEU A 46 -13.48 9.49 -0.31
C LEU A 46 -13.82 8.12 0.27
N ALA A 47 -12.79 7.37 0.59
CA ALA A 47 -12.82 6.06 1.20
C ALA A 47 -11.47 5.84 1.92
N ARG A 48 -11.31 4.73 2.62
CA ARG A 48 -10.03 4.41 3.26
C ARG A 48 -9.02 3.89 2.24
N SER A 49 -7.74 4.00 2.59
CA SER A 49 -6.61 3.63 1.73
C SER A 49 -6.78 2.24 1.09
N HIS A 50 -7.05 1.19 1.87
CA HIS A 50 -7.20 -0.17 1.39
C HIS A 50 -8.42 -0.38 0.47
N GLU A 51 -9.49 0.39 0.67
CA GLU A 51 -10.66 0.41 -0.21
C GLU A 51 -10.33 1.10 -1.54
N LEU A 52 -9.59 2.23 -1.50
CA LEU A 52 -9.15 2.97 -2.68
C LEU A 52 -8.18 2.14 -3.54
N VAL A 53 -7.28 1.37 -2.91
CA VAL A 53 -6.35 0.47 -3.61
C VAL A 53 -7.13 -0.62 -4.36
N ALA A 54 -8.16 -1.19 -3.73
CA ALA A 54 -9.05 -2.17 -4.36
C ALA A 54 -9.86 -1.53 -5.50
N TYR A 55 -10.47 -0.36 -5.27
CA TYR A 55 -11.19 0.39 -6.30
C TYR A 55 -10.30 0.70 -7.51
N ALA A 56 -9.09 1.17 -7.29
CA ALA A 56 -8.17 1.54 -8.36
C ALA A 56 -7.89 0.37 -9.32
N ARG A 57 -7.89 -0.88 -8.85
CA ARG A 57 -7.59 -2.07 -9.66
C ARG A 57 -8.83 -2.81 -10.13
N LEU A 58 -9.79 -3.02 -9.25
CA LEU A 58 -10.95 -3.89 -9.50
C LEU A 58 -12.15 -3.12 -10.06
N GLY A 59 -12.22 -1.81 -9.85
CA GLY A 59 -13.37 -0.98 -10.21
C GLY A 59 -14.31 -0.77 -9.02
N PRO A 60 -15.58 -0.43 -9.26
CA PRO A 60 -16.53 -0.03 -8.24
C PRO A 60 -17.08 -1.24 -7.45
N VAL A 61 -16.17 -2.02 -6.84
CA VAL A 61 -16.55 -3.07 -5.90
C VAL A 61 -17.17 -2.41 -4.67
N PRO A 62 -18.32 -2.88 -4.18
CA PRO A 62 -18.94 -2.37 -2.96
C PRO A 62 -17.98 -2.43 -1.77
N ARG A 63 -17.92 -1.35 -0.99
CA ARG A 63 -16.95 -1.19 0.11
C ARG A 63 -17.08 -2.28 1.17
N ASP A 64 -18.31 -2.66 1.52
CA ASP A 64 -18.60 -3.75 2.44
C ASP A 64 -18.09 -5.11 1.94
N ARG A 65 -18.08 -5.34 0.61
CA ARG A 65 -17.47 -6.55 0.03
C ARG A 65 -15.96 -6.53 0.11
N ILE A 66 -15.34 -5.34 -0.04
CA ILE A 66 -13.89 -5.18 0.14
C ILE A 66 -13.51 -5.52 1.59
N GLU A 67 -14.21 -4.93 2.56
CA GLU A 67 -14.00 -5.19 3.99
C GLU A 67 -14.15 -6.68 4.33
N ARG A 68 -15.24 -7.30 3.88
CA ARG A 68 -15.47 -8.74 4.10
C ARG A 68 -14.42 -9.64 3.45
N ALA A 69 -13.83 -9.21 2.34
CA ALA A 69 -12.80 -9.99 1.68
C ALA A 69 -11.47 -9.97 2.42
N TYR A 70 -11.14 -8.89 3.11
CA TYR A 70 -9.97 -8.82 3.96
C TYR A 70 -10.17 -9.56 5.29
N TRP A 71 -11.27 -9.31 5.99
CA TRP A 71 -11.51 -9.77 7.36
C TRP A 71 -12.70 -10.74 7.44
N HIS A 72 -12.64 -11.82 6.66
CA HIS A 72 -13.67 -12.86 6.73
C HIS A 72 -13.51 -13.70 8.01
N PRO A 73 -14.53 -13.78 8.90
CA PRO A 73 -14.38 -14.36 10.24
C PRO A 73 -14.03 -15.86 10.26
N ARG A 74 -14.41 -16.61 9.22
CA ARG A 74 -14.19 -18.05 9.14
C ARG A 74 -13.10 -18.48 8.15
N ARG A 75 -12.66 -17.57 7.29
CA ARG A 75 -11.64 -17.82 6.26
C ARG A 75 -10.77 -16.60 6.12
N PRO A 76 -9.86 -16.37 7.08
CA PRO A 76 -9.01 -15.20 7.04
C PRO A 76 -8.16 -15.24 5.77
N ALA A 77 -8.37 -14.27 4.88
CA ALA A 77 -7.52 -14.08 3.71
C ALA A 77 -6.34 -13.15 4.01
N ALA A 78 -6.39 -12.47 5.15
CA ALA A 78 -5.45 -11.43 5.48
C ALA A 78 -5.25 -11.32 7.01
N PHE A 79 -4.14 -10.70 7.38
CA PHE A 79 -3.86 -10.21 8.73
C PHE A 79 -3.32 -8.78 8.66
N GLU A 80 -3.39 -8.06 9.78
CA GLU A 80 -2.84 -6.71 9.88
C GLU A 80 -1.48 -6.75 10.58
N TYR A 81 -0.46 -6.18 9.94
CA TYR A 81 0.87 -6.12 10.53
C TYR A 81 1.70 -4.96 9.92
N TRP A 82 2.86 -4.72 10.51
CA TRP A 82 3.84 -3.77 10.01
C TRP A 82 4.60 -4.33 8.81
N SER A 83 4.53 -3.62 7.67
CA SER A 83 5.28 -3.86 6.45
C SER A 83 5.87 -2.53 5.97
N HIS A 84 5.46 -1.98 4.83
CA HIS A 84 5.82 -0.60 4.44
C HIS A 84 5.41 0.43 5.52
N ALA A 85 4.23 0.23 6.05
CA ALA A 85 3.61 0.90 7.19
C ALA A 85 2.70 -0.12 7.89
N ALA A 86 1.67 0.31 8.65
CA ALA A 86 0.57 -0.58 9.01
C ALA A 86 -0.13 -1.05 7.74
N CYS A 87 -0.15 -2.34 7.46
CA CYS A 87 -0.68 -2.93 6.24
C CYS A 87 -1.63 -4.09 6.51
N VAL A 88 -2.54 -4.32 5.57
CA VAL A 88 -3.19 -5.62 5.37
C VAL A 88 -2.26 -6.46 4.51
N LEU A 89 -1.95 -7.66 4.96
CA LEU A 89 -1.05 -8.61 4.32
C LEU A 89 -1.81 -9.91 4.03
N PRO A 90 -1.48 -10.66 2.95
CA PRO A 90 -2.04 -11.99 2.74
C PRO A 90 -1.75 -12.88 3.94
N VAL A 91 -2.69 -13.72 4.36
CA VAL A 91 -2.53 -14.58 5.54
C VAL A 91 -1.34 -15.54 5.39
N GLU A 92 -1.05 -15.95 4.18
CA GLU A 92 0.07 -16.84 3.82
C GLU A 92 1.45 -16.20 4.10
N GLU A 93 1.52 -14.87 4.19
CA GLU A 93 2.74 -14.13 4.49
C GLU A 93 3.11 -14.14 5.98
N TRP A 94 2.21 -14.61 6.87
CA TRP A 94 2.45 -14.62 8.31
C TRP A 94 3.80 -15.21 8.73
N PRO A 95 4.23 -16.40 8.26
CA PRO A 95 5.51 -16.98 8.66
C PRO A 95 6.69 -16.08 8.29
N TYR A 96 6.66 -15.43 7.13
CA TYR A 96 7.78 -14.67 6.61
C TYR A 96 8.00 -13.31 7.29
N TYR A 97 7.12 -12.92 8.21
CA TYR A 97 7.36 -11.80 9.13
C TYR A 97 7.94 -12.26 10.49
N ALA A 98 8.30 -13.53 10.62
CA ALA A 98 8.94 -14.08 11.84
C ALA A 98 10.25 -13.34 12.19
N PHE A 99 11.07 -12.98 11.19
CA PHE A 99 12.28 -12.19 11.38
C PHE A 99 12.02 -10.91 12.19
N ARG A 100 10.95 -10.17 11.85
CA ARG A 100 10.58 -8.92 12.53
C ARG A 100 10.11 -9.18 13.94
N ARG A 101 9.29 -10.20 14.14
CA ARG A 101 8.82 -10.60 15.48
C ARG A 101 9.99 -11.03 16.37
N ARG A 102 10.95 -11.80 15.83
CA ARG A 102 12.19 -12.18 16.53
C ARG A 102 13.03 -10.96 16.89
N ALA A 103 13.27 -10.06 15.95
CA ALA A 103 14.03 -8.82 16.17
C ALA A 103 13.39 -7.91 17.22
N LEU A 104 12.06 -7.78 17.21
CA LEU A 104 11.33 -6.98 18.20
C LEU A 104 11.41 -7.63 19.61
N ARG A 105 11.26 -8.94 19.70
CA ARG A 105 11.42 -9.67 20.98
C ARG A 105 12.83 -9.51 21.54
N ALA A 106 13.86 -9.69 20.71
CA ALA A 106 15.26 -9.55 21.13
C ALA A 106 15.61 -8.13 21.60
N ARG A 107 15.10 -7.10 20.89
CA ARG A 107 15.29 -5.71 21.27
C ARG A 107 14.58 -5.36 22.58
N GLY A 108 13.41 -5.94 22.83
CA GLY A 108 12.54 -5.59 23.94
C GLY A 108 12.12 -4.12 23.94
N ARG A 109 11.37 -3.72 24.94
CA ARG A 109 11.05 -2.31 25.23
C ARG A 109 11.17 -2.10 26.74
N ARG A 110 11.66 -0.94 27.17
CA ARG A 110 11.84 -0.64 28.62
C ARG A 110 10.56 -0.87 29.43
N TRP A 111 9.41 -0.42 28.94
CA TRP A 111 8.14 -0.61 29.63
C TRP A 111 7.67 -2.08 29.64
N HIS A 112 8.01 -2.91 28.65
CA HIS A 112 7.64 -4.32 28.58
C HIS A 112 8.18 -5.10 29.78
N GLN A 113 9.38 -4.80 30.23
CA GLN A 113 9.98 -5.45 31.41
C GLN A 113 9.20 -5.17 32.70
N SER A 114 8.58 -3.99 32.81
CA SER A 114 7.77 -3.60 33.98
C SER A 114 6.28 -3.96 33.85
N HIS A 115 5.80 -4.38 32.66
CA HIS A 115 4.38 -4.64 32.39
C HIS A 115 4.10 -6.06 31.88
N GLN A 116 4.95 -7.03 32.22
CA GLN A 116 4.75 -8.45 31.86
C GLN A 116 3.43 -9.01 32.40
N GLY A 117 3.02 -8.61 33.58
CA GLY A 117 1.72 -8.97 34.18
C GLY A 117 0.56 -8.51 33.29
N THR A 118 0.57 -7.27 32.83
CA THR A 118 -0.47 -6.72 31.95
C THR A 118 -0.53 -7.46 30.61
N CYS A 119 0.61 -7.85 30.04
CA CYS A 119 0.63 -8.69 28.84
C CYS A 119 -0.01 -10.05 29.08
N ALA A 120 0.31 -10.70 30.20
CA ALA A 120 -0.27 -12.00 30.57
C ALA A 120 -1.79 -11.89 30.80
N GLU A 121 -2.26 -10.83 31.45
CA GLU A 121 -3.69 -10.55 31.64
C GLU A 121 -4.43 -10.38 30.32
N VAL A 122 -3.87 -9.61 29.36
CA VAL A 122 -4.45 -9.43 28.02
C VAL A 122 -4.60 -10.78 27.33
N VAL A 123 -3.56 -11.62 27.34
CA VAL A 123 -3.60 -12.96 26.71
C VAL A 123 -4.63 -13.85 27.41
N ALA A 124 -4.68 -13.85 28.75
CA ALA A 124 -5.64 -14.63 29.52
C ALA A 124 -7.08 -14.24 29.21
N ARG A 125 -7.35 -12.93 29.12
CA ARG A 125 -8.68 -12.42 28.75
C ARG A 125 -9.08 -12.80 27.33
N LEU A 126 -8.20 -12.63 26.36
CA LEU A 126 -8.47 -13.07 24.98
C LEU A 126 -8.73 -14.59 24.92
N ARG A 127 -8.01 -15.37 25.73
CA ARG A 127 -8.24 -16.83 25.81
C ARG A 127 -9.61 -17.18 26.37
N ALA A 128 -10.04 -16.49 27.40
CA ALA A 128 -11.31 -16.75 28.09
C ALA A 128 -12.53 -16.17 27.36
N GLU A 129 -12.42 -14.95 26.83
CA GLU A 129 -13.55 -14.17 26.34
C GLU A 129 -13.64 -14.14 24.80
N GLY A 130 -12.59 -14.53 24.09
CA GLY A 130 -12.53 -14.46 22.62
C GLY A 130 -12.00 -13.11 22.12
N PRO A 131 -12.32 -12.74 20.84
CA PRO A 131 -11.81 -11.51 20.22
C PRO A 131 -12.32 -10.25 20.91
N LEU A 132 -11.41 -9.34 21.31
CA LEU A 132 -11.71 -8.10 22.02
C LEU A 132 -11.01 -6.88 21.40
N THR A 133 -11.62 -5.72 21.54
CA THR A 133 -10.98 -4.41 21.26
C THR A 133 -10.10 -4.00 22.45
N ALA A 134 -9.13 -3.08 22.21
CA ALA A 134 -8.34 -2.53 23.31
C ALA A 134 -9.20 -1.89 24.42
N THR A 135 -10.33 -1.27 24.06
CA THR A 135 -11.27 -0.68 25.01
C THR A 135 -11.93 -1.76 25.90
N GLN A 136 -12.36 -2.87 25.30
CA GLN A 136 -12.93 -4.01 26.06
C GLN A 136 -11.88 -4.68 26.96
N LEU A 137 -10.61 -4.68 26.55
CA LEU A 137 -9.49 -5.14 27.38
C LEU A 137 -9.13 -4.19 28.54
N GLY A 138 -9.84 -3.07 28.71
CA GLY A 138 -9.54 -2.09 29.75
C GLY A 138 -8.60 -0.97 29.31
N GLY A 139 -8.27 -0.91 28.04
CA GLY A 139 -7.40 0.12 27.45
C GLY A 139 -8.10 1.43 27.10
N ALA A 140 -9.18 1.77 27.78
CA ALA A 140 -9.87 3.06 27.57
C ALA A 140 -9.01 4.23 28.07
N LYS A 141 -9.03 5.36 27.35
CA LYS A 141 -8.39 6.60 27.79
C LYS A 141 -9.14 7.18 29.01
N ASN A 142 -8.41 7.50 30.06
CA ASN A 142 -8.91 8.23 31.22
C ASN A 142 -8.83 9.78 31.07
N GLY A 143 -8.86 10.30 29.84
CA GLY A 143 -8.52 11.69 29.51
C GLY A 143 -7.02 11.86 29.30
N GLY A 144 -6.59 12.98 28.74
CA GLY A 144 -5.18 13.27 28.47
C GLY A 144 -4.85 13.47 26.99
N ALA A 145 -3.59 13.75 26.67
CA ALA A 145 -3.13 13.96 25.31
C ALA A 145 -3.34 12.71 24.42
N TRP A 146 -3.40 12.89 23.11
CA TRP A 146 -3.68 11.78 22.18
C TRP A 146 -2.65 10.65 22.20
N TRP A 147 -1.47 10.89 22.74
CA TRP A 147 -0.37 9.93 22.93
C TRP A 147 -0.32 9.30 24.34
N ASP A 148 -1.24 9.67 25.23
CA ASP A 148 -1.33 9.13 26.58
C ASP A 148 -2.11 7.81 26.55
N TRP A 149 -1.37 6.74 26.30
CA TRP A 149 -1.91 5.38 26.20
C TRP A 149 -1.91 4.71 27.56
N SER A 150 -2.98 3.98 27.87
CA SER A 150 -3.02 3.11 29.05
C SER A 150 -2.05 1.92 28.91
N ASP A 151 -1.60 1.37 30.02
CA ASP A 151 -0.72 0.20 30.05
C ASP A 151 -1.28 -0.96 29.23
N THR A 152 -2.59 -1.22 29.32
CA THR A 152 -3.28 -2.22 28.51
C THR A 152 -3.19 -1.94 27.02
N LYS A 153 -3.34 -0.67 26.60
CA LYS A 153 -3.20 -0.30 25.18
C LYS A 153 -1.77 -0.52 24.69
N ILE A 154 -0.78 -0.18 25.51
CA ILE A 154 0.63 -0.39 25.19
C ILE A 154 0.93 -1.91 25.15
N ALA A 155 0.42 -2.67 26.10
CA ALA A 155 0.62 -4.12 26.15
C ALA A 155 0.04 -4.83 24.93
N VAL A 156 -1.19 -4.50 24.49
CA VAL A 156 -1.80 -5.15 23.34
C VAL A 156 -1.10 -4.78 22.02
N GLU A 157 -0.57 -3.54 21.88
CA GLU A 157 0.21 -3.17 20.71
C GLU A 157 1.57 -3.90 20.69
N TRP A 158 2.20 -4.08 21.86
CA TRP A 158 3.41 -4.90 21.97
C TRP A 158 3.15 -6.35 21.60
N LEU A 159 2.10 -6.95 22.12
CA LEU A 159 1.71 -8.33 21.80
C LEU A 159 1.42 -8.50 20.30
N LEU A 160 0.83 -7.48 19.66
CA LEU A 160 0.66 -7.45 18.22
C LEU A 160 2.02 -7.38 17.48
N ASP A 161 2.92 -6.50 17.93
CA ASP A 161 4.25 -6.32 17.34
C ASP A 161 5.06 -7.64 17.37
N VAL A 162 5.00 -8.38 18.47
CA VAL A 162 5.72 -9.67 18.64
C VAL A 162 4.93 -10.87 18.14
N GLY A 163 3.67 -10.69 17.75
CA GLY A 163 2.81 -11.73 17.18
C GLY A 163 2.16 -12.67 18.18
N ASP A 164 2.10 -12.31 19.46
CA ASP A 164 1.36 -13.06 20.49
C ASP A 164 -0.14 -12.78 20.44
N VAL A 165 -0.55 -11.70 19.76
CA VAL A 165 -1.92 -11.43 19.33
C VAL A 165 -1.93 -10.98 17.87
N VAL A 166 -3.10 -11.11 17.22
CA VAL A 166 -3.33 -10.66 15.84
C VAL A 166 -4.55 -9.77 15.77
N CYS A 167 -4.58 -8.84 14.81
CA CYS A 167 -5.78 -8.10 14.48
C CYS A 167 -6.63 -8.90 13.50
N VAL A 168 -7.80 -9.33 13.93
CA VAL A 168 -8.70 -10.21 13.14
C VAL A 168 -9.74 -9.45 12.33
N ARG A 169 -10.05 -8.21 12.71
CA ARG A 169 -10.96 -7.30 12.02
C ARG A 169 -10.91 -5.91 12.63
N ARG A 170 -11.63 -4.98 12.02
CA ARG A 170 -11.84 -3.65 12.57
C ARG A 170 -13.33 -3.37 12.80
N GLU A 171 -13.65 -2.76 13.93
CA GLU A 171 -14.99 -2.28 14.29
C GLU A 171 -14.93 -0.77 14.50
N GLY A 172 -15.62 0.00 13.67
CA GLY A 172 -15.55 1.46 13.71
C GLY A 172 -14.09 1.97 13.64
N TRP A 173 -13.26 1.34 12.86
CA TRP A 173 -11.82 1.54 12.70
C TRP A 173 -10.94 1.14 13.92
N ARG A 174 -11.53 0.63 15.00
CA ARG A 174 -10.77 0.04 16.13
C ARG A 174 -10.37 -1.39 15.79
N ARG A 175 -9.14 -1.77 16.12
CA ARG A 175 -8.67 -3.15 16.01
C ARG A 175 -9.40 -4.04 16.97
N VAL A 176 -9.78 -5.22 16.52
CA VAL A 176 -10.22 -6.35 17.34
C VAL A 176 -9.11 -7.37 17.33
N TYR A 177 -8.62 -7.72 18.49
CA TYR A 177 -7.49 -8.60 18.70
C TYR A 177 -7.96 -9.99 19.09
N ASP A 178 -7.23 -11.01 18.66
CA ASP A 178 -7.42 -12.39 19.08
C ASP A 178 -6.07 -13.13 19.13
N LEU A 179 -6.08 -14.36 19.64
CA LEU A 179 -4.91 -15.21 19.67
C LEU A 179 -4.61 -15.80 18.28
N PRO A 180 -3.33 -15.92 17.89
CA PRO A 180 -2.93 -16.46 16.59
C PRO A 180 -3.51 -17.85 16.32
N GLU A 181 -3.54 -18.73 17.33
CA GLU A 181 -4.03 -20.11 17.21
C GLU A 181 -5.52 -20.22 16.89
N ARG A 182 -6.31 -19.18 17.13
CA ARG A 182 -7.72 -19.11 16.70
C ARG A 182 -7.92 -18.36 15.40
N ALA A 183 -7.03 -17.43 15.12
CA ALA A 183 -7.19 -16.47 14.04
C ALA A 183 -6.52 -16.90 12.73
N LEU A 184 -5.47 -17.71 12.82
CA LEU A 184 -4.66 -18.08 11.67
C LEU A 184 -4.76 -19.61 11.40
N PRO A 185 -4.62 -20.03 10.12
CA PRO A 185 -4.52 -21.45 9.79
C PRO A 185 -3.37 -22.15 10.54
N ALA A 186 -3.63 -23.29 11.15
CA ALA A 186 -2.67 -24.01 11.98
C ALA A 186 -1.34 -24.33 11.25
N GLY A 187 -1.40 -24.65 9.95
CA GLY A 187 -0.20 -24.91 9.14
C GLY A 187 0.74 -23.72 9.00
N LEU A 188 0.25 -22.49 9.18
CA LEU A 188 1.09 -21.29 9.13
C LEU A 188 1.80 -21.02 10.45
N LEU A 189 1.23 -21.46 11.57
CA LEU A 189 1.80 -21.27 12.91
C LEU A 189 3.01 -22.16 13.16
N GLY A 190 3.03 -23.34 12.56
CA GLY A 190 4.15 -24.29 12.68
C GLY A 190 5.30 -24.01 11.70
N HIS A 191 5.14 -23.07 10.77
CA HIS A 191 6.18 -22.71 9.82
C HIS A 191 7.00 -21.55 10.37
N ASP A 192 8.25 -21.80 10.73
CA ASP A 192 9.20 -20.81 11.26
C ASP A 192 10.45 -20.71 10.38
N PRO A 193 10.36 -19.98 9.25
CA PRO A 193 11.49 -19.83 8.33
C PRO A 193 12.62 -19.01 8.98
N THR A 194 13.85 -19.29 8.55
CA THR A 194 15.04 -18.51 8.92
C THR A 194 14.90 -17.05 8.44
N ASP A 195 15.72 -16.16 8.99
CA ASP A 195 15.71 -14.75 8.55
C ASP A 195 16.09 -14.61 7.08
N ALA A 196 17.02 -15.42 6.58
CA ALA A 196 17.40 -15.44 5.16
C ALA A 196 16.24 -15.89 4.26
N GLU A 197 15.50 -16.94 4.64
CA GLU A 197 14.31 -17.39 3.91
C GLU A 197 13.19 -16.34 3.94
N CYS A 198 12.99 -15.66 5.08
CA CYS A 198 12.06 -14.53 5.18
C CYS A 198 12.43 -13.41 4.19
N LEU A 199 13.70 -13.03 4.14
CA LEU A 199 14.19 -11.97 3.24
C LEU A 199 14.02 -12.35 1.77
N ALA A 200 14.43 -13.54 1.39
CA ALA A 200 14.30 -14.02 0.01
C ALA A 200 12.82 -14.04 -0.43
N HIS A 201 11.94 -14.55 0.41
CA HIS A 201 10.49 -14.56 0.14
C HIS A 201 9.91 -13.16 -0.01
N LEU A 202 10.26 -12.24 0.90
CA LEU A 202 9.76 -10.86 0.84
C LEU A 202 10.37 -10.06 -0.30
N ALA A 203 11.62 -10.34 -0.70
CA ALA A 203 12.22 -9.79 -1.91
C ALA A 203 11.49 -10.27 -3.18
N ALA A 204 11.18 -11.57 -3.27
CA ALA A 204 10.34 -12.12 -4.34
C ALA A 204 8.94 -11.49 -4.36
N SER A 205 8.31 -11.33 -3.20
CA SER A 205 6.99 -10.68 -3.06
C SER A 205 7.02 -9.23 -3.55
N ALA A 206 8.02 -8.44 -3.17
CA ALA A 206 8.21 -7.07 -3.63
C ALA A 206 8.45 -7.00 -5.15
N ALA A 207 9.32 -7.86 -5.69
CA ALA A 207 9.60 -7.91 -7.12
C ALA A 207 8.38 -8.34 -7.94
N ARG A 208 7.63 -9.33 -7.48
CA ARG A 208 6.35 -9.76 -8.09
C ARG A 208 5.34 -8.61 -8.12
N SER A 209 5.26 -7.82 -7.06
CA SER A 209 4.35 -6.67 -6.98
C SER A 209 4.79 -5.51 -7.87
N LEU A 210 6.09 -5.20 -7.89
CA LEU A 210 6.64 -4.02 -8.57
C LEU A 210 7.11 -4.30 -10.00
N GLY A 211 7.30 -5.57 -10.37
CA GLY A 211 7.77 -6.04 -11.67
C GLY A 211 9.26 -5.82 -11.89
N VAL A 212 9.69 -4.56 -11.82
CA VAL A 212 11.10 -4.13 -11.91
C VAL A 212 11.46 -3.35 -10.67
N VAL A 213 12.57 -3.70 -10.01
CA VAL A 213 12.97 -3.18 -8.71
C VAL A 213 14.45 -2.81 -8.66
N THR A 214 14.77 -1.81 -7.87
CA THR A 214 16.14 -1.53 -7.40
C THR A 214 16.33 -2.09 -6.01
N ARG A 215 17.58 -2.13 -5.50
CA ARG A 215 17.85 -2.46 -4.10
C ARG A 215 17.04 -1.60 -3.13
N ALA A 216 16.94 -0.30 -3.40
CA ALA A 216 16.16 0.61 -2.57
C ALA A 216 14.67 0.24 -2.55
N ASP A 217 14.11 -0.18 -3.69
CA ASP A 217 12.71 -0.62 -3.77
C ASP A 217 12.46 -1.88 -2.95
N LEU A 218 13.37 -2.88 -3.00
CA LEU A 218 13.29 -4.10 -2.19
C LEU A 218 13.33 -3.78 -0.69
N ILE A 219 14.26 -2.92 -0.28
CA ILE A 219 14.38 -2.49 1.13
C ILE A 219 13.10 -1.77 1.58
N ASP A 220 12.55 -0.89 0.75
CA ASP A 220 11.43 -0.02 1.13
C ASP A 220 10.10 -0.76 1.18
N TYR A 221 9.84 -1.70 0.24
CA TYR A 221 8.52 -2.29 0.04
C TYR A 221 7.98 -2.99 1.28
N HIS A 222 8.79 -3.84 1.92
CA HIS A 222 8.46 -4.55 3.14
C HIS A 222 9.26 -4.07 4.37
N ARG A 223 9.96 -2.93 4.27
CA ARG A 223 10.81 -2.38 5.34
C ARG A 223 11.81 -3.40 5.87
N LEU A 224 12.62 -3.97 4.98
CA LEU A 224 13.58 -5.02 5.32
C LEU A 224 14.77 -4.54 6.18
N ARG A 225 14.76 -3.29 6.65
CA ARG A 225 15.86 -2.66 7.42
C ARG A 225 16.04 -3.17 8.85
N GLU A 226 15.10 -3.92 9.37
CA GLU A 226 15.14 -4.38 10.78
C GLU A 226 16.07 -5.56 11.01
N LEU A 227 16.64 -6.11 9.95
CA LEU A 227 17.68 -7.11 9.99
C LEU A 227 19.05 -6.41 9.96
N ALA A 228 19.55 -6.04 11.12
CA ALA A 228 20.95 -5.67 11.27
C ALA A 228 21.73 -6.91 11.68
N SER A 229 22.53 -7.44 10.79
CA SER A 229 23.68 -8.25 11.17
C SER A 229 24.84 -7.29 11.43
N PRO A 230 25.61 -7.42 12.52
CA PRO A 230 26.79 -6.59 12.74
C PRO A 230 27.89 -6.85 11.68
N ASP A 231 27.84 -7.99 11.02
CA ASP A 231 28.90 -8.48 10.13
C ASP A 231 28.60 -8.31 8.64
N ILE A 232 27.35 -8.04 8.24
CA ILE A 232 26.93 -7.95 6.83
C ILE A 232 26.15 -6.64 6.63
N SER A 233 26.50 -5.88 5.59
CA SER A 233 25.78 -4.66 5.25
C SER A 233 24.35 -4.96 4.77
N HIS A 234 23.42 -4.04 5.00
CA HIS A 234 22.05 -4.17 4.46
C HIS A 234 22.00 -4.31 2.94
N ALA A 235 23.01 -3.78 2.24
CA ALA A 235 23.10 -3.88 0.79
C ALA A 235 23.39 -5.31 0.36
N GLU A 236 24.34 -5.97 1.02
CA GLU A 236 24.71 -7.37 0.76
C GLU A 236 23.56 -8.30 1.10
N LEU A 237 22.92 -8.14 2.25
CA LEU A 237 21.73 -8.94 2.63
C LEU A 237 20.61 -8.87 1.58
N VAL A 238 20.39 -7.71 0.98
CA VAL A 238 19.34 -7.55 -0.05
C VAL A 238 19.78 -8.14 -1.38
N ASP A 239 21.07 -8.07 -1.73
CA ASP A 239 21.61 -8.70 -2.95
C ASP A 239 21.51 -10.22 -2.85
N GLU A 240 21.91 -10.80 -1.71
CA GLU A 240 21.76 -12.23 -1.42
C GLU A 240 20.29 -12.67 -1.45
N ALA A 241 19.39 -11.85 -0.85
CA ALA A 241 17.95 -12.11 -0.89
C ALA A 241 17.38 -12.07 -2.30
N ALA A 242 17.85 -11.14 -3.15
CA ALA A 242 17.42 -11.04 -4.54
C ALA A 242 17.89 -12.24 -5.38
N GLU A 243 19.12 -12.71 -5.14
CA GLU A 243 19.67 -13.92 -5.77
C GLU A 243 18.91 -15.18 -5.31
N ALA A 244 18.75 -15.37 -3.99
CA ALA A 244 18.01 -16.49 -3.43
C ALA A 244 16.53 -16.51 -3.87
N ALA A 245 15.94 -15.33 -4.12
CA ALA A 245 14.60 -15.18 -4.70
C ALA A 245 14.55 -15.49 -6.22
N GLY A 246 15.67 -15.77 -6.87
CA GLY A 246 15.75 -16.05 -8.31
C GLY A 246 15.42 -14.84 -9.19
N LEU A 247 15.64 -13.62 -8.70
CA LEU A 247 15.36 -12.42 -9.48
C LEU A 247 16.36 -12.24 -10.62
N THR A 248 15.87 -11.79 -11.77
CA THR A 248 16.71 -11.58 -12.96
C THR A 248 17.38 -10.21 -12.94
N PRO A 249 18.72 -10.08 -12.97
CA PRO A 249 19.39 -8.79 -13.07
C PRO A 249 19.02 -8.04 -14.36
N VAL A 250 18.68 -6.76 -14.23
CA VAL A 250 18.30 -5.89 -15.34
C VAL A 250 18.98 -4.53 -15.27
N ALA A 251 19.24 -3.95 -16.42
CA ALA A 251 19.66 -2.56 -16.59
C ALA A 251 18.51 -1.79 -17.27
N VAL A 252 18.02 -0.76 -16.62
CA VAL A 252 16.94 0.09 -17.15
C VAL A 252 17.53 1.37 -17.69
N GLY A 253 17.30 1.64 -18.97
CA GLY A 253 17.73 2.88 -19.64
C GLY A 253 17.02 4.13 -19.08
N PRO A 254 17.55 5.34 -19.37
CA PRO A 254 16.95 6.59 -18.92
C PRO A 254 15.55 6.76 -19.51
N ALA A 255 14.68 7.45 -18.75
CA ALA A 255 13.36 7.81 -19.24
C ALA A 255 13.50 8.82 -20.39
N THR A 256 12.82 8.58 -21.52
CA THR A 256 12.69 9.57 -22.58
C THR A 256 11.87 10.77 -22.07
N ALA A 257 12.37 11.98 -22.25
CA ALA A 257 11.70 13.20 -21.82
C ALA A 257 10.34 13.34 -22.52
N GLY A 258 9.29 13.17 -21.77
CA GLY A 258 7.91 13.31 -22.20
C GLY A 258 7.08 13.95 -21.09
N GLY A 259 6.97 15.30 -21.13
CA GLY A 259 6.03 16.08 -20.31
C GLY A 259 6.53 16.44 -18.89
N HIS A 260 6.47 17.71 -18.57
CA HIS A 260 6.48 18.40 -17.26
C HIS A 260 7.16 17.69 -16.07
N SER A 261 8.43 17.37 -16.18
CA SER A 261 9.24 16.89 -15.05
C SER A 261 10.67 17.33 -15.21
N SER A 262 11.31 17.60 -14.09
CA SER A 262 12.76 17.87 -14.00
C SER A 262 13.55 16.86 -14.83
N PRO A 263 14.69 17.21 -15.42
CA PRO A 263 15.46 16.34 -16.28
C PRO A 263 15.72 15.02 -15.57
N ALA A 264 15.24 13.92 -16.17
CA ALA A 264 15.53 12.58 -15.72
C ALA A 264 17.06 12.44 -15.65
N ARG A 265 17.57 11.82 -14.56
CA ARG A 265 18.99 11.48 -14.47
C ARG A 265 19.37 10.67 -15.71
N SER A 266 20.36 11.12 -16.44
CA SER A 266 20.86 10.55 -17.71
C SER A 266 21.69 9.26 -17.48
N GLY A 267 21.24 8.36 -16.59
CA GLY A 267 22.00 7.18 -16.24
C GLY A 267 21.19 5.88 -16.32
N ILE A 268 21.89 4.78 -16.60
CA ILE A 268 21.35 3.43 -16.49
C ILE A 268 21.09 3.14 -15.01
N THR A 269 19.89 2.61 -14.70
CA THR A 269 19.54 2.15 -13.36
C THR A 269 19.68 0.62 -13.31
N MET A 270 20.56 0.14 -12.44
CA MET A 270 20.73 -1.30 -12.18
C MET A 270 19.70 -1.79 -11.17
N GLY A 271 19.21 -3.01 -11.35
CA GLY A 271 18.23 -3.63 -10.47
C GLY A 271 17.90 -5.05 -10.89
N TRP A 272 16.73 -5.49 -10.52
CA TRP A 272 16.22 -6.82 -10.82
C TRP A 272 14.79 -6.73 -11.35
N ALA A 273 14.36 -7.81 -11.98
CA ALA A 273 12.97 -8.00 -12.38
C ALA A 273 12.47 -9.37 -11.95
N ASP A 274 11.17 -9.45 -11.69
CA ASP A 274 10.47 -10.71 -11.50
C ASP A 274 10.47 -11.51 -12.81
N PRO A 275 10.99 -12.76 -12.83
CA PRO A 275 11.07 -13.58 -14.04
C PRO A 275 9.74 -13.78 -14.75
N ALA A 276 8.65 -13.96 -13.97
CA ALA A 276 7.32 -14.14 -14.54
C ALA A 276 6.81 -12.85 -15.20
N ALA A 277 7.11 -11.68 -14.63
CA ALA A 277 6.77 -10.39 -15.22
C ALA A 277 7.52 -10.14 -16.53
N LEU A 278 8.81 -10.55 -16.61
CA LEU A 278 9.60 -10.50 -17.84
C LEU A 278 9.04 -11.42 -18.93
N ALA A 279 8.68 -12.66 -18.58
CA ALA A 279 8.10 -13.62 -19.51
C ALA A 279 6.77 -13.11 -20.09
N LEU A 280 5.92 -12.53 -19.27
CA LEU A 280 4.65 -11.90 -19.71
C LEU A 280 4.91 -10.70 -20.63
N ALA A 281 5.95 -9.91 -20.38
CA ALA A 281 6.32 -8.79 -21.24
C ALA A 281 6.83 -9.28 -22.60
N ALA A 282 7.70 -10.30 -22.62
CA ALA A 282 8.24 -10.92 -23.83
C ALA A 282 7.14 -11.55 -24.70
N ALA A 283 6.11 -12.13 -24.08
CA ALA A 283 4.95 -12.68 -24.79
C ALA A 283 4.07 -11.60 -25.46
N GLY A 284 4.44 -10.32 -25.39
CA GLY A 284 3.71 -9.22 -26.03
C GLY A 284 2.28 -9.04 -25.54
N ALA A 285 1.95 -9.57 -24.36
CA ALA A 285 0.61 -9.50 -23.81
C ALA A 285 0.14 -8.05 -23.74
N GLY A 286 -0.69 -7.64 -24.71
CA GLY A 286 -1.32 -6.33 -24.76
C GLY A 286 -2.40 -6.20 -23.67
N GLY A 287 -2.98 -5.02 -23.55
CA GLY A 287 -4.12 -4.79 -22.67
C GLY A 287 -4.46 -3.32 -22.54
N ARG A 288 -5.75 -3.03 -22.29
CA ARG A 288 -6.18 -1.66 -22.02
C ARG A 288 -5.63 -1.21 -20.67
N HIS A 289 -5.01 -0.02 -20.68
CA HIS A 289 -4.63 0.65 -19.44
C HIS A 289 -5.88 1.12 -18.70
N ARG A 290 -5.85 0.98 -17.39
CA ARG A 290 -6.91 1.49 -16.55
C ARG A 290 -6.79 3.01 -16.41
N VAL A 291 -7.94 3.70 -16.42
CA VAL A 291 -8.07 5.10 -16.01
C VAL A 291 -8.64 5.12 -14.60
N THR A 292 -7.92 5.71 -13.64
CA THR A 292 -8.35 5.72 -12.24
C THR A 292 -7.58 6.76 -11.41
N LEU A 293 -8.18 7.18 -10.29
CA LEU A 293 -7.48 7.91 -9.24
C LEU A 293 -6.79 6.91 -8.30
N LEU A 294 -5.57 7.24 -7.89
CA LEU A 294 -4.79 6.43 -6.95
C LEU A 294 -4.83 7.06 -5.56
N SER A 295 -4.92 6.23 -4.52
CA SER A 295 -4.64 6.69 -3.17
C SER A 295 -3.18 7.16 -3.07
N PRO A 296 -2.86 8.22 -2.32
CA PRO A 296 -1.46 8.56 -2.00
C PRO A 296 -0.70 7.44 -1.30
N PHE A 297 -1.40 6.47 -0.72
CA PHE A 297 -0.87 5.29 -0.05
C PHE A 297 -0.86 4.03 -0.93
N ASP A 298 -1.17 4.16 -2.22
CA ASP A 298 -1.12 3.06 -3.17
C ASP A 298 0.33 2.62 -3.41
N SER A 299 0.59 1.31 -3.42
CA SER A 299 1.93 0.75 -3.62
C SER A 299 2.62 1.18 -4.92
N LEU A 300 1.85 1.61 -5.92
CA LEU A 300 2.42 2.18 -7.15
C LEU A 300 3.12 3.53 -6.91
N VAL A 301 2.66 4.31 -5.94
CA VAL A 301 3.07 5.72 -5.74
C VAL A 301 3.53 6.07 -4.32
N TRP A 302 3.45 5.17 -3.34
CA TRP A 302 3.83 5.47 -1.96
C TRP A 302 5.33 5.80 -1.80
N ASP A 303 6.23 5.16 -2.58
CA ASP A 303 7.62 5.59 -2.68
C ASP A 303 7.75 6.70 -3.75
N ARG A 304 7.97 7.91 -3.27
CA ARG A 304 8.06 9.12 -4.10
C ARG A 304 9.27 9.10 -5.03
N LYS A 305 10.40 8.53 -4.59
CA LYS A 305 11.63 8.43 -5.40
C LYS A 305 11.40 7.47 -6.56
N ARG A 306 10.76 6.34 -6.29
CA ARG A 306 10.36 5.39 -7.33
C ARG A 306 9.33 6.02 -8.27
N THR A 307 8.30 6.69 -7.75
CA THR A 307 7.28 7.37 -8.56
C THR A 307 7.91 8.36 -9.53
N ARG A 308 8.85 9.19 -9.06
CA ARG A 308 9.61 10.10 -9.93
C ARG A 308 10.44 9.34 -10.96
N ARG A 309 11.15 8.29 -10.58
CA ARG A 309 11.99 7.49 -11.48
C ARG A 309 11.18 6.80 -12.58
N MET A 310 10.04 6.19 -12.23
CA MET A 310 9.23 5.39 -13.15
C MET A 310 8.29 6.21 -14.03
N PHE A 311 7.76 7.32 -13.51
CA PHE A 311 6.71 8.10 -14.17
C PHE A 311 7.09 9.55 -14.47
N GLY A 312 8.25 10.02 -14.00
CA GLY A 312 8.61 11.44 -14.07
C GLY A 312 7.63 12.34 -13.31
N PHE A 313 6.94 11.81 -12.31
CA PHE A 313 5.86 12.47 -11.61
C PHE A 313 6.25 12.76 -10.16
N ASP A 314 6.26 14.05 -9.81
CA ASP A 314 6.52 14.49 -8.44
C ASP A 314 5.23 14.35 -7.62
N HIS A 315 5.28 13.47 -6.63
CA HIS A 315 4.15 13.20 -5.74
C HIS A 315 4.54 13.46 -4.28
N SER A 316 3.62 14.10 -3.56
CA SER A 316 3.73 14.30 -2.11
C SER A 316 2.36 14.23 -1.46
N LEU A 317 2.30 13.67 -0.26
CA LEU A 317 1.12 13.77 0.61
C LEU A 317 1.29 15.01 1.50
N GLU A 318 0.38 15.97 1.36
CA GLU A 318 0.43 17.25 2.09
C GLU A 318 -0.54 17.30 3.28
N ALA A 319 -1.07 16.16 3.71
CA ALA A 319 -1.99 16.07 4.85
C ALA A 319 -1.40 16.66 6.15
N TYR A 320 -0.08 16.52 6.32
CA TYR A 320 0.66 17.03 7.49
C TYR A 320 1.28 18.40 7.26
N VAL A 321 1.12 18.97 6.05
CA VAL A 321 1.59 20.32 5.73
C VAL A 321 0.53 21.33 6.16
N PRO A 322 0.90 22.46 6.81
CA PRO A 322 -0.06 23.51 7.13
C PRO A 322 -0.84 23.97 5.90
N LYS A 323 -2.16 24.20 6.05
CA LYS A 323 -3.08 24.48 4.92
C LYS A 323 -2.56 25.56 3.97
N ALA A 324 -1.98 26.66 4.52
CA ALA A 324 -1.46 27.77 3.71
C ALA A 324 -0.22 27.43 2.87
N LYS A 325 0.47 26.33 3.17
CA LYS A 325 1.69 25.89 2.46
C LYS A 325 1.45 24.73 1.51
N ARG A 326 0.21 24.23 1.41
CA ARG A 326 -0.14 23.13 0.50
C ARG A 326 -0.17 23.61 -0.93
N VAL A 327 0.53 22.90 -1.80
CA VAL A 327 0.59 23.19 -3.23
C VAL A 327 -0.48 22.40 -3.99
N HIS A 328 -0.72 21.16 -3.59
CA HIS A 328 -1.61 20.22 -4.30
C HIS A 328 -2.87 19.84 -3.52
N GLY A 329 -3.01 20.29 -2.28
CA GLY A 329 -4.16 20.02 -1.43
C GLY A 329 -3.87 19.01 -0.30
N TYR A 330 -4.92 18.63 0.43
CA TYR A 330 -4.80 17.79 1.62
C TYR A 330 -4.50 16.33 1.28
N PHE A 331 -5.22 15.78 0.30
CA PHE A 331 -5.18 14.37 -0.08
C PHE A 331 -5.11 14.22 -1.61
N ALA A 332 -4.06 14.81 -2.20
CA ALA A 332 -3.89 14.84 -3.65
C ALA A 332 -3.74 13.42 -4.23
N MET A 333 -4.77 12.97 -4.96
CA MET A 333 -4.84 11.66 -5.62
C MET A 333 -4.31 11.75 -7.05
N PRO A 334 -3.22 11.04 -7.41
CA PRO A 334 -2.74 10.99 -8.80
C PRO A 334 -3.76 10.35 -9.76
N LEU A 335 -3.84 10.89 -10.98
CA LEU A 335 -4.59 10.31 -12.08
C LEU A 335 -3.69 9.40 -12.91
N LEU A 336 -3.98 8.12 -12.93
CA LEU A 336 -3.38 7.14 -13.85
C LEU A 336 -4.23 7.05 -15.12
N ALA A 337 -3.65 7.34 -16.27
CA ALA A 337 -4.30 7.16 -17.59
C ALA A 337 -3.26 6.87 -18.66
N GLY A 338 -3.55 5.96 -19.60
CA GLY A 338 -2.64 5.58 -20.68
C GLY A 338 -1.28 5.08 -20.20
N GLY A 339 -1.22 4.49 -19.00
CA GLY A 339 0.03 4.01 -18.40
C GLY A 339 0.94 5.11 -17.84
N ARG A 340 0.44 6.34 -17.68
CA ARG A 340 1.17 7.49 -17.16
C ARG A 340 0.39 8.20 -16.06
N LEU A 341 1.10 8.88 -15.17
CA LEU A 341 0.49 9.78 -14.20
C LEU A 341 0.35 11.17 -14.87
N VAL A 342 -0.88 11.54 -15.22
CA VAL A 342 -1.15 12.69 -16.10
C VAL A 342 -1.87 13.83 -15.39
N GLY A 343 -2.02 13.77 -14.09
CA GLY A 343 -2.66 14.80 -13.28
C GLY A 343 -2.83 14.34 -11.84
N ARG A 344 -3.47 15.18 -11.05
CA ARG A 344 -3.88 14.88 -9.67
C ARG A 344 -5.08 15.70 -9.28
N VAL A 345 -5.80 15.26 -8.27
CA VAL A 345 -6.94 15.96 -7.69
C VAL A 345 -6.95 15.82 -6.17
N ASP A 346 -7.25 16.90 -5.45
CA ASP A 346 -7.61 16.89 -4.03
C ASP A 346 -9.14 16.85 -3.90
N PRO A 347 -9.74 15.66 -3.75
CA PRO A 347 -11.18 15.54 -3.69
C PRO A 347 -11.68 15.65 -2.24
N VAL A 348 -12.96 16.00 -2.08
CA VAL A 348 -13.68 15.88 -0.83
C VAL A 348 -15.12 15.52 -1.12
N ARG A 349 -15.75 14.76 -0.25
CA ARG A 349 -17.20 14.53 -0.30
C ARG A 349 -17.92 15.58 0.52
N GLN A 350 -18.89 16.27 -0.09
CA GLN A 350 -19.79 17.22 0.53
C GLN A 350 -21.24 16.81 0.22
N GLY A 351 -21.88 16.14 1.16
CA GLY A 351 -23.22 15.58 0.94
C GLY A 351 -23.22 14.57 -0.21
N GLN A 352 -23.99 14.87 -1.27
CA GLN A 352 -24.14 14.09 -2.49
C GLN A 352 -23.18 14.53 -3.61
N THR A 353 -22.23 15.42 -3.32
CA THR A 353 -21.32 15.96 -4.32
C THR A 353 -19.88 15.55 -4.02
N LEU A 354 -19.17 15.05 -5.03
CA LEU A 354 -17.72 14.97 -5.02
C LEU A 354 -17.15 16.30 -5.48
N VAL A 355 -16.47 17.02 -4.61
CA VAL A 355 -15.86 18.32 -4.90
C VAL A 355 -14.38 18.14 -5.15
N ALA A 356 -13.90 18.44 -6.37
CA ALA A 356 -12.50 18.56 -6.72
C ALA A 356 -12.00 19.95 -6.31
N ARG A 357 -11.45 20.09 -5.10
CA ARG A 357 -11.00 21.39 -4.54
C ARG A 357 -9.84 21.97 -5.31
N GLN A 358 -8.88 21.13 -5.64
CA GLN A 358 -7.75 21.49 -6.47
C GLN A 358 -7.43 20.34 -7.40
N LEU A 359 -7.28 20.65 -8.67
CA LEU A 359 -7.02 19.69 -9.72
C LEU A 359 -5.92 20.23 -10.61
N SER A 360 -4.92 19.40 -10.91
CA SER A 360 -3.89 19.74 -11.90
C SER A 360 -3.79 18.68 -12.99
N LEU A 361 -3.56 19.13 -14.23
CA LEU A 361 -3.47 18.32 -15.42
C LEU A 361 -2.16 18.58 -16.15
N ALA A 362 -1.49 17.53 -16.61
CA ALA A 362 -0.26 17.65 -17.38
C ALA A 362 -0.50 18.25 -18.78
N SER A 363 -1.69 18.06 -19.36
CA SER A 363 -2.06 18.57 -20.68
C SER A 363 -3.56 18.52 -20.90
N ALA A 364 -4.03 19.16 -21.96
CA ALA A 364 -5.42 19.09 -22.42
C ALA A 364 -5.90 17.66 -22.74
N ALA A 365 -5.00 16.79 -23.19
CA ALA A 365 -5.31 15.38 -23.47
C ALA A 365 -5.70 14.58 -22.24
N ALA A 366 -5.32 15.02 -21.04
CA ALA A 366 -5.68 14.37 -19.77
C ALA A 366 -7.11 14.70 -19.32
N THR A 367 -7.76 15.72 -19.88
CA THR A 367 -9.07 16.22 -19.44
C THR A 367 -10.18 15.16 -19.49
N PRO A 368 -10.39 14.40 -20.59
CA PRO A 368 -11.43 13.37 -20.63
C PRO A 368 -11.20 12.24 -19.62
N ALA A 369 -9.91 11.87 -19.40
CA ALA A 369 -9.56 10.86 -18.43
C ALA A 369 -9.86 11.32 -17.00
N MET A 370 -9.58 12.59 -16.66
CA MET A 370 -9.90 13.17 -15.36
C MET A 370 -11.42 13.24 -15.12
N ALA A 371 -12.17 13.75 -16.10
CA ALA A 371 -13.63 13.82 -16.01
C ALA A 371 -14.24 12.43 -15.78
N ARG A 372 -13.79 11.42 -16.53
CA ARG A 372 -14.21 10.04 -16.34
C ARG A 372 -13.87 9.53 -14.94
N ALA A 373 -12.62 9.70 -14.48
CA ALA A 373 -12.17 9.21 -13.18
C ALA A 373 -12.94 9.87 -12.02
N LEU A 374 -13.29 11.14 -12.14
CA LEU A 374 -14.10 11.86 -11.15
C LEU A 374 -15.54 11.32 -11.10
N ARG A 375 -16.20 11.11 -12.26
CA ARG A 375 -17.54 10.51 -12.31
C ARG A 375 -17.56 9.09 -11.76
N ASP A 376 -16.60 8.25 -12.15
CA ASP A 376 -16.48 6.87 -11.67
C ASP A 376 -16.29 6.84 -10.13
N ALA A 377 -15.42 7.72 -9.60
CA ALA A 377 -15.17 7.83 -8.17
C ALA A 377 -16.41 8.36 -7.42
N ALA A 378 -17.08 9.39 -7.96
CA ALA A 378 -18.30 9.95 -7.39
C ALA A 378 -19.40 8.87 -7.26
N GLY A 379 -19.69 8.15 -8.33
CA GLY A 379 -20.66 7.06 -8.32
C GLY A 379 -20.32 5.97 -7.32
N TRP A 380 -19.03 5.58 -7.23
CA TRP A 380 -18.60 4.55 -6.28
C TRP A 380 -18.80 4.95 -4.81
N VAL A 381 -18.59 6.22 -4.45
CA VAL A 381 -18.80 6.71 -3.08
C VAL A 381 -20.22 7.21 -2.82
N GLY A 382 -21.15 7.01 -3.78
CA GLY A 382 -22.56 7.40 -3.64
C GLY A 382 -22.80 8.89 -3.79
N CYS A 383 -21.98 9.60 -4.58
CA CYS A 383 -22.24 10.98 -4.99
C CYS A 383 -22.96 10.98 -6.34
N SER A 384 -23.98 11.83 -6.46
CA SER A 384 -24.75 12.04 -7.70
C SER A 384 -24.20 13.18 -8.57
N ALA A 385 -23.30 14.02 -8.00
CA ALA A 385 -22.74 15.17 -8.68
C ALA A 385 -21.23 15.29 -8.48
N VAL A 386 -20.56 15.96 -9.44
CA VAL A 386 -19.17 16.38 -9.35
C VAL A 386 -19.11 17.89 -9.49
N ALA A 387 -18.39 18.56 -8.58
CA ALA A 387 -18.08 19.98 -8.66
C ALA A 387 -16.56 20.17 -8.70
N VAL A 388 -16.11 21.25 -9.37
CA VAL A 388 -14.69 21.58 -9.51
C VAL A 388 -14.49 23.03 -9.05
N GLU A 389 -13.62 23.24 -8.04
CA GLU A 389 -13.34 24.58 -7.52
C GLU A 389 -12.15 25.23 -8.24
N ARG A 390 -11.06 24.49 -8.45
CA ARG A 390 -9.85 25.03 -9.07
C ARG A 390 -9.18 24.03 -10.02
N VAL A 391 -8.80 24.54 -11.21
CA VAL A 391 -8.05 23.77 -12.22
C VAL A 391 -6.73 24.46 -12.50
N ASP A 392 -5.67 23.69 -12.58
CA ASP A 392 -4.34 24.13 -12.98
C ASP A 392 -3.83 23.26 -14.14
N PRO A 393 -3.45 23.88 -15.29
CA PRO A 393 -3.52 25.31 -15.59
C PRO A 393 -4.97 25.80 -15.86
N PRO A 394 -5.30 27.05 -15.52
CA PRO A 394 -6.68 27.56 -15.55
C PRO A 394 -7.38 27.47 -16.91
N HIS A 395 -6.63 27.57 -18.02
CA HIS A 395 -7.19 27.49 -19.38
C HIS A 395 -7.81 26.12 -19.71
N LEU A 396 -7.55 25.08 -18.91
CA LEU A 396 -8.16 23.74 -19.07
C LEU A 396 -9.51 23.61 -18.37
N ALA A 397 -9.92 24.60 -17.56
CA ALA A 397 -11.16 24.53 -16.80
C ALA A 397 -12.40 24.35 -17.70
N GLY A 398 -12.55 25.15 -18.76
CA GLY A 398 -13.68 25.03 -19.69
C GLY A 398 -13.77 23.65 -20.35
N ARG A 399 -12.63 23.09 -20.78
CA ARG A 399 -12.59 21.74 -21.36
C ARG A 399 -12.98 20.65 -20.36
N LEU A 400 -12.56 20.80 -19.11
CA LEU A 400 -12.92 19.85 -18.05
C LEU A 400 -14.41 19.90 -17.75
N MET A 401 -15.00 21.09 -17.65
CA MET A 401 -16.44 21.26 -17.41
C MET A 401 -17.27 20.66 -18.55
N THR A 402 -16.91 20.91 -19.81
CA THR A 402 -17.55 20.28 -20.97
C THR A 402 -17.41 18.74 -20.93
N ALA A 403 -16.28 18.21 -20.47
CA ALA A 403 -16.09 16.76 -20.37
C ALA A 403 -16.84 16.15 -19.18
N LEU A 404 -17.22 16.94 -18.16
CA LEU A 404 -18.02 16.53 -17.02
C LEU A 404 -19.53 16.58 -17.29
N SER A 405 -19.97 17.47 -18.18
CA SER A 405 -21.34 17.49 -18.70
C SER A 405 -21.63 16.22 -19.50
#